data_4974c7662b5ad8df537e4eddfc4ac5f8
#
_entry.id   4974c7662b5ad8df537e4eddfc4ac5f8
#
_cell.length_a   1.000
_cell.length_b   1.000
_cell.length_c   1.000
_cell.angle_alpha   90.00
_cell.angle_beta   90.00
_cell.angle_gamma   90.00
#
_symmetry.space_group_name_H-M   'P 1'
#
loop_
_entity.id
_entity.type
_entity.pdbx_description
1 polymer ?
#
loop_
_entity_poly.entity_id
_entity_poly.type
_entity_poly.pdbx_seq_one_letter_code
_entity_poly.pdbx_strand_id
1 'polypeptide(L)'
;MKSITNADRPYLFSLNQTDTENELLAANLLKKIGFSSVEDVAFLDSQMDFDCFKATVDGQSRYFKYSFDGDGSFFAHEYSILKQLAPFAPVAYKHGKTKYGEHLQYIVTSFESADTVTEFGISSLIESSDSFLYSFDQLRGVKVDRTFTHYINDLFSRCDIEQLPEHSLAAIADHSNINSLRSILQILKNEIEYLSRQSFCKTSDFCHGKLNTDNILIRNNLFKFQHLQNGYMGNQLFDLCYLFINMGIPLEYQRQFAMDYKALFPDFNQEQFIEEYNSCFNLMIRLFVYETIFNYLCEIYLYESSRPAKILHMVSVFLRNEEALAMIPSLSQYTTFLVRDIMEPLIGSDKN
;
A
#
# COMPACT_ATOMS: atom_id res chain seq x y z
N MET A 1 -21.32 21.28 18.98
CA MET A 1 -20.42 20.20 18.59
C MET A 1 -21.00 19.60 17.31
N LYS A 2 -20.39 19.82 16.14
CA LYS A 2 -20.79 19.12 14.91
C LYS A 2 -20.35 17.66 15.09
N SER A 3 -21.24 16.71 14.81
CA SER A 3 -20.90 15.31 14.77
C SER A 3 -19.87 15.11 13.63
N ILE A 4 -18.65 14.74 13.99
CA ILE A 4 -17.63 14.32 13.03
C ILE A 4 -18.16 13.05 12.37
N THR A 5 -18.31 13.05 11.06
CA THR A 5 -18.76 11.87 10.31
C THR A 5 -17.66 10.80 10.31
N ASN A 6 -18.02 9.54 10.05
CA ASN A 6 -17.02 8.44 10.00
C ASN A 6 -15.95 8.66 8.92
N ALA A 7 -16.25 9.46 7.88
CA ALA A 7 -15.30 9.85 6.84
C ALA A 7 -14.19 10.81 7.34
N ASP A 8 -14.48 11.61 8.38
CA ASP A 8 -13.54 12.60 8.90
C ASP A 8 -12.52 12.02 9.90
N ARG A 9 -12.75 10.78 10.40
CA ARG A 9 -12.04 10.22 11.56
C ARG A 9 -10.65 9.67 11.30
N PRO A 10 -10.36 8.91 10.23
CA PRO A 10 -9.02 8.34 10.04
C PRO A 10 -7.94 9.39 9.79
N TYR A 11 -8.33 10.53 9.21
CA TYR A 11 -7.40 11.57 8.78
C TYR A 11 -7.12 12.64 9.86
N LEU A 12 -8.04 12.81 10.81
CA LEU A 12 -7.98 13.93 11.77
C LEU A 12 -7.23 13.59 13.07
N PHE A 13 -7.13 12.33 13.45
CA PHE A 13 -6.51 11.97 14.74
C PHE A 13 -4.99 12.06 14.72
N SER A 14 -4.33 11.70 13.63
CA SER A 14 -2.87 11.80 13.50
C SER A 14 -2.38 13.23 13.18
N LEU A 15 -3.25 14.08 12.65
CA LEU A 15 -2.90 15.42 12.16
C LEU A 15 -2.59 16.44 13.27
N ASN A 16 -3.13 16.25 14.47
CA ASN A 16 -3.05 17.23 15.57
C ASN A 16 -2.32 16.71 16.80
N GLN A 17 -1.76 15.49 16.76
CA GLN A 17 -1.01 14.93 17.89
C GLN A 17 0.49 14.89 17.58
N THR A 18 1.29 15.24 18.59
CA THR A 18 2.74 15.04 18.53
C THR A 18 3.08 13.56 18.60
N ASP A 19 4.25 13.14 18.07
CA ASP A 19 4.72 11.75 18.18
C ASP A 19 4.68 11.24 19.62
N THR A 20 5.04 12.09 20.58
CA THR A 20 4.98 11.77 22.01
C THR A 20 3.56 11.47 22.51
N GLU A 21 2.54 12.19 22.05
CA GLU A 21 1.15 11.92 22.42
C GLU A 21 0.67 10.62 21.83
N ASN A 22 1.04 10.32 20.57
CA ASN A 22 0.74 9.06 19.91
C ASN A 22 1.44 7.88 20.61
N GLU A 23 2.69 8.02 21.00
CA GLU A 23 3.45 7.02 21.76
C GLU A 23 2.81 6.74 23.13
N LEU A 24 2.37 7.78 23.84
CA LEU A 24 1.67 7.63 25.12
C LEU A 24 0.32 6.93 24.95
N LEU A 25 -0.43 7.25 23.88
CA LEU A 25 -1.67 6.58 23.56
C LEU A 25 -1.42 5.09 23.26
N ALA A 26 -0.43 4.77 22.42
CA ALA A 26 -0.06 3.40 22.08
C ALA A 26 0.37 2.60 23.32
N ALA A 27 1.17 3.20 24.22
CA ALA A 27 1.56 2.57 25.49
C ALA A 27 0.35 2.24 26.37
N ASN A 28 -0.60 3.16 26.50
CA ASN A 28 -1.83 2.95 27.26
C ASN A 28 -2.73 1.86 26.64
N LEU A 29 -2.82 1.83 25.32
CA LEU A 29 -3.57 0.81 24.61
C LEU A 29 -2.96 -0.58 24.82
N LEU A 30 -1.64 -0.72 24.69
CA LEU A 30 -0.94 -1.99 24.92
C LEU A 30 -1.17 -2.52 26.36
N LYS A 31 -1.12 -1.67 27.38
CA LYS A 31 -1.46 -2.04 28.75
C LYS A 31 -2.93 -2.46 28.88
N LYS A 32 -3.84 -1.71 28.27
CA LYS A 32 -5.29 -1.98 28.32
C LYS A 32 -5.67 -3.31 27.65
N ILE A 33 -4.98 -3.70 26.59
CA ILE A 33 -5.19 -4.99 25.93
C ILE A 33 -4.51 -6.17 26.65
N GLY A 34 -3.86 -5.92 27.79
CA GLY A 34 -3.44 -6.95 28.74
C GLY A 34 -1.95 -7.31 28.70
N PHE A 35 -1.08 -6.44 28.22
CA PHE A 35 0.37 -6.59 28.40
C PHE A 35 0.82 -6.04 29.74
N SER A 36 1.70 -6.77 30.45
CA SER A 36 2.12 -6.47 31.81
C SER A 36 3.18 -5.41 31.87
N SER A 37 4.17 -5.46 30.95
CA SER A 37 5.23 -4.47 30.78
C SER A 37 5.15 -3.87 29.38
N VAL A 38 5.22 -2.54 29.31
CA VAL A 38 5.28 -1.79 28.03
C VAL A 38 6.32 -0.70 28.18
N GLU A 39 7.38 -0.79 27.42
CA GLU A 39 8.56 0.08 27.46
C GLU A 39 8.96 0.46 26.02
N ASP A 40 9.78 1.50 25.88
CA ASP A 40 10.41 1.92 24.61
C ASP A 40 9.41 2.02 23.44
N VAL A 41 8.26 2.64 23.68
CA VAL A 41 7.27 2.87 22.62
C VAL A 41 7.78 3.98 21.73
N ALA A 42 7.93 3.68 20.46
CA ALA A 42 8.36 4.63 19.44
C ALA A 42 7.37 4.63 18.27
N PHE A 43 6.91 5.79 17.86
CA PHE A 43 6.15 5.99 16.64
C PHE A 43 7.03 5.70 15.43
N LEU A 44 6.53 4.94 14.47
CA LEU A 44 7.27 4.59 13.26
C LEU A 44 6.72 5.29 12.03
N ASP A 45 5.43 5.18 11.80
CA ASP A 45 4.77 5.76 10.62
C ASP A 45 3.25 5.82 10.82
N SER A 46 2.60 6.72 10.10
CA SER A 46 1.17 6.80 9.95
C SER A 46 0.80 6.50 8.50
N GLN A 47 0.02 5.47 8.30
CA GLN A 47 -0.61 5.14 7.03
C GLN A 47 -2.01 5.73 6.96
N MET A 48 -2.65 5.76 5.78
CA MET A 48 -4.02 6.28 5.66
C MET A 48 -5.01 5.62 6.63
N ASP A 49 -4.84 4.33 6.90
CA ASP A 49 -5.81 3.52 7.62
C ASP A 49 -5.37 3.20 9.06
N PHE A 50 -4.11 3.42 9.43
CA PHE A 50 -3.57 3.01 10.74
C PHE A 50 -2.25 3.67 11.10
N ASP A 51 -1.98 3.75 12.39
CA ASP A 51 -0.70 4.17 12.95
C ASP A 51 0.14 2.96 13.37
N CYS A 52 1.46 3.08 13.21
CA CYS A 52 2.45 2.03 13.45
C CYS A 52 3.42 2.40 14.55
N PHE A 53 3.69 1.46 15.45
CA PHE A 53 4.61 1.65 16.57
C PHE A 53 5.51 0.43 16.77
N LYS A 54 6.73 0.70 17.21
CA LYS A 54 7.57 -0.30 17.85
C LYS A 54 7.45 -0.15 19.37
N ALA A 55 7.39 -1.26 20.09
CA ALA A 55 7.39 -1.26 21.55
C ALA A 55 8.12 -2.47 22.11
N THR A 56 8.73 -2.35 23.28
CA THR A 56 9.17 -3.47 24.09
C THR A 56 8.00 -3.89 24.99
N VAL A 57 7.45 -5.08 24.74
CA VAL A 57 6.27 -5.59 25.41
C VAL A 57 6.61 -6.93 26.05
N ASP A 58 6.48 -7.04 27.36
CA ASP A 58 6.86 -8.19 28.17
C ASP A 58 8.29 -8.69 27.82
N GLY A 59 9.23 -7.74 27.71
CA GLY A 59 10.64 -7.98 27.43
C GLY A 59 10.97 -8.34 25.96
N GLN A 60 10.02 -8.22 25.03
CA GLN A 60 10.24 -8.53 23.62
C GLN A 60 9.81 -7.38 22.70
N SER A 61 10.62 -7.12 21.66
CA SER A 61 10.25 -6.15 20.64
C SER A 61 9.03 -6.59 19.86
N ARG A 62 8.03 -5.71 19.77
CA ARG A 62 6.78 -5.90 19.06
C ARG A 62 6.52 -4.77 18.09
N TYR A 63 5.80 -5.10 17.04
CA TYR A 63 5.19 -4.17 16.13
C TYR A 63 3.72 -4.05 16.48
N PHE A 64 3.24 -2.84 16.70
CA PHE A 64 1.87 -2.55 17.09
C PHE A 64 1.24 -1.61 16.08
N LYS A 65 0.10 -2.01 15.54
CA LYS A 65 -0.75 -1.16 14.71
C LYS A 65 -2.08 -0.96 15.37
N TYR A 66 -2.63 0.23 15.26
CA TYR A 66 -4.03 0.47 15.59
C TYR A 66 -4.70 1.38 14.55
N SER A 67 -6.02 1.25 14.46
CA SER A 67 -6.88 2.06 13.61
C SER A 67 -8.17 2.39 14.36
N PHE A 68 -8.73 3.56 14.07
CA PHE A 68 -10.05 3.96 14.56
C PHE A 68 -11.18 3.57 13.59
N ASP A 69 -10.85 2.89 12.50
CA ASP A 69 -11.85 2.46 11.52
C ASP A 69 -12.71 1.29 12.02
N GLY A 70 -14.00 1.41 11.77
CA GLY A 70 -15.09 0.91 12.60
C GLY A 70 -15.46 -0.57 12.56
N ASP A 71 -15.18 -1.41 11.54
CA ASP A 71 -15.79 -2.74 11.48
C ASP A 71 -14.95 -3.88 12.10
N GLY A 72 -13.63 -3.66 12.27
CA GLY A 72 -12.72 -4.63 12.90
C GLY A 72 -12.30 -5.79 12.00
N SER A 73 -12.70 -5.81 10.75
CA SER A 73 -12.35 -6.87 9.81
C SER A 73 -10.91 -6.76 9.32
N PHE A 74 -10.41 -5.55 9.24
CA PHE A 74 -9.12 -5.20 8.65
C PHE A 74 -7.92 -5.93 9.31
N PHE A 75 -7.73 -5.78 10.62
CA PHE A 75 -6.65 -6.47 11.32
C PHE A 75 -6.94 -7.94 11.62
N ALA A 76 -8.20 -8.34 11.70
CA ALA A 76 -8.57 -9.75 11.77
C ALA A 76 -8.20 -10.49 10.49
N HIS A 77 -8.38 -9.84 9.33
CA HIS A 77 -7.97 -10.35 8.04
C HIS A 77 -6.45 -10.50 7.97
N GLU A 78 -5.67 -9.45 8.30
CA GLU A 78 -4.21 -9.53 8.36
C GLU A 78 -3.73 -10.65 9.31
N TYR A 79 -4.31 -10.74 10.50
CA TYR A 79 -3.98 -11.78 11.46
C TYR A 79 -4.17 -13.20 10.90
N SER A 80 -5.26 -13.43 10.18
CA SER A 80 -5.54 -14.73 9.57
C SER A 80 -4.51 -15.10 8.49
N ILE A 81 -4.03 -14.14 7.71
CA ILE A 81 -2.99 -14.32 6.71
C ILE A 81 -1.64 -14.63 7.35
N LEU A 82 -1.24 -13.82 8.34
CA LEU A 82 0.03 -14.00 9.05
C LEU A 82 0.15 -15.39 9.69
N LYS A 83 -0.96 -15.96 10.18
CA LYS A 83 -0.99 -17.31 10.74
C LYS A 83 -0.71 -18.41 9.71
N GLN A 84 -1.00 -18.18 8.45
CA GLN A 84 -0.77 -19.14 7.36
C GLN A 84 0.63 -19.02 6.76
N LEU A 85 1.30 -17.87 6.92
CA LEU A 85 2.55 -17.52 6.21
C LEU A 85 3.84 -17.74 7.02
N ALA A 86 3.78 -18.23 8.26
CA ALA A 86 5.02 -18.51 9.00
C ALA A 86 5.89 -19.53 8.26
N PRO A 87 7.20 -19.31 8.05
CA PRO A 87 8.06 -18.22 8.58
C PRO A 87 8.22 -17.00 7.66
N PHE A 88 7.49 -16.89 6.56
CA PHE A 88 7.64 -15.86 5.52
C PHE A 88 6.91 -14.54 5.84
N ALA A 89 6.43 -14.38 7.06
CA ALA A 89 5.83 -13.17 7.57
C ALA A 89 6.13 -12.98 9.06
N PRO A 90 5.92 -11.78 9.63
CA PRO A 90 5.97 -11.57 11.07
C PRO A 90 5.01 -12.48 11.84
N VAL A 91 5.42 -12.92 13.04
CA VAL A 91 4.57 -13.74 13.88
C VAL A 91 3.43 -12.89 14.48
N ALA A 92 2.19 -13.30 14.23
CA ALA A 92 1.02 -12.64 14.79
C ALA A 92 0.74 -13.12 16.22
N TYR A 93 0.69 -12.20 17.18
CA TYR A 93 0.45 -12.51 18.60
C TYR A 93 -1.00 -12.25 19.02
N LYS A 94 -1.50 -11.07 18.69
CA LYS A 94 -2.81 -10.63 19.17
C LYS A 94 -3.45 -9.66 18.20
N HIS A 95 -4.75 -9.75 18.06
CA HIS A 95 -5.56 -8.74 17.40
C HIS A 95 -6.90 -8.58 18.15
N GLY A 96 -7.62 -7.53 17.88
CA GLY A 96 -8.94 -7.34 18.46
C GLY A 96 -9.44 -5.92 18.37
N LYS A 97 -10.54 -5.69 19.11
CA LYS A 97 -11.14 -4.38 19.30
C LYS A 97 -11.04 -3.99 20.76
N THR A 98 -10.94 -2.70 21.05
CA THR A 98 -10.99 -2.17 22.39
C THR A 98 -11.96 -1.00 22.47
N LYS A 99 -12.64 -0.88 23.62
CA LYS A 99 -13.50 0.27 23.92
C LYS A 99 -12.65 1.46 24.37
N TYR A 100 -11.86 2.01 23.46
CA TYR A 100 -11.18 3.29 23.67
C TYR A 100 -11.78 4.29 22.71
N GLY A 101 -12.55 5.25 23.19
CA GLY A 101 -13.38 6.07 22.33
C GLY A 101 -14.50 5.22 21.68
N GLU A 102 -14.61 5.23 20.39
CA GLU A 102 -15.51 4.37 19.62
C GLU A 102 -14.67 3.52 18.64
N HIS A 103 -14.60 2.21 18.90
CA HIS A 103 -14.14 1.20 17.92
C HIS A 103 -12.67 1.22 17.47
N LEU A 104 -11.73 1.35 18.39
CA LEU A 104 -10.32 1.14 18.04
C LEU A 104 -10.03 -0.34 17.82
N GLN A 105 -9.48 -0.69 16.67
CA GLN A 105 -8.95 -2.01 16.34
C GLN A 105 -7.43 -2.01 16.46
N TYR A 106 -6.86 -3.19 16.68
CA TYR A 106 -5.42 -3.34 16.79
C TYR A 106 -4.92 -4.71 16.32
N ILE A 107 -3.63 -4.74 15.96
CA ILE A 107 -2.85 -5.97 15.79
C ILE A 107 -1.47 -5.81 16.42
N VAL A 108 -0.97 -6.88 17.04
CA VAL A 108 0.38 -6.98 17.61
C VAL A 108 1.09 -8.14 16.93
N THR A 109 2.26 -7.85 16.35
CA THR A 109 3.11 -8.85 15.69
C THR A 109 4.53 -8.82 16.24
N SER A 110 5.39 -9.77 15.84
CA SER A 110 6.82 -9.64 16.07
C SER A 110 7.35 -8.38 15.39
N PHE A 111 8.30 -7.71 16.04
CA PHE A 111 9.13 -6.74 15.37
C PHE A 111 10.31 -7.49 14.75
N GLU A 112 10.38 -7.51 13.43
CA GLU A 112 11.48 -8.14 12.72
C GLU A 112 12.66 -7.15 12.66
N SER A 113 13.79 -7.50 13.26
CA SER A 113 15.05 -6.78 13.09
C SER A 113 15.66 -7.17 11.74
N ALA A 114 15.12 -6.62 10.67
CA ALA A 114 15.52 -6.89 9.29
C ALA A 114 15.40 -5.59 8.50
N ASP A 115 16.20 -5.46 7.46
CA ASP A 115 16.14 -4.29 6.57
C ASP A 115 15.02 -4.49 5.53
N THR A 116 14.40 -3.40 5.11
CA THR A 116 13.48 -3.41 3.97
C THR A 116 14.29 -3.48 2.66
N VAL A 117 13.65 -3.89 1.56
CA VAL A 117 14.28 -3.83 0.22
C VAL A 117 14.62 -2.38 -0.15
N THR A 118 13.85 -1.40 0.32
CA THR A 118 14.17 0.02 0.15
C THR A 118 15.50 0.39 0.79
N GLU A 119 15.76 -0.07 2.02
CA GLU A 119 17.00 0.21 2.76
C GLU A 119 18.19 -0.57 2.20
N PHE A 120 17.98 -1.82 1.78
CA PHE A 120 19.03 -2.67 1.24
C PHE A 120 19.41 -2.34 -0.22
N GLY A 121 18.49 -1.69 -0.94
CA GLY A 121 18.62 -1.33 -2.34
C GLY A 121 18.05 -2.38 -3.31
N ILE A 122 17.62 -1.89 -4.46
CA ILE A 122 16.95 -2.69 -5.52
C ILE A 122 17.87 -3.79 -6.07
N SER A 123 19.18 -3.56 -6.12
CA SER A 123 20.17 -4.55 -6.57
C SER A 123 20.10 -5.85 -5.76
N SER A 124 19.80 -5.76 -4.47
CA SER A 124 19.70 -6.94 -3.60
C SER A 124 18.54 -7.88 -3.99
N LEU A 125 17.43 -7.33 -4.47
CA LEU A 125 16.32 -8.14 -4.98
C LEU A 125 16.72 -8.91 -6.25
N ILE A 126 17.46 -8.25 -7.15
CA ILE A 126 17.93 -8.85 -8.40
C ILE A 126 18.98 -9.92 -8.13
N GLU A 127 19.97 -9.62 -7.27
CA GLU A 127 21.04 -10.56 -6.90
C GLU A 127 20.53 -11.79 -6.12
N SER A 128 19.40 -11.63 -5.41
CA SER A 128 18.77 -12.70 -4.62
C SER A 128 17.45 -13.17 -5.22
N SER A 129 17.28 -13.06 -6.53
CA SER A 129 16.01 -13.34 -7.23
C SER A 129 15.45 -14.73 -6.93
N ASP A 130 16.28 -15.76 -6.92
CA ASP A 130 15.86 -17.13 -6.59
C ASP A 130 15.27 -17.23 -5.18
N SER A 131 15.90 -16.59 -4.21
CA SER A 131 15.42 -16.56 -2.81
C SER A 131 14.14 -15.76 -2.67
N PHE A 132 14.03 -14.65 -3.41
CA PHE A 132 12.80 -13.87 -3.47
C PHE A 132 11.67 -14.70 -4.10
N LEU A 133 11.90 -15.30 -5.27
CA LEU A 133 10.89 -16.11 -5.96
C LEU A 133 10.42 -17.30 -5.12
N TYR A 134 11.37 -17.97 -4.41
CA TYR A 134 11.02 -19.02 -3.47
C TYR A 134 10.10 -18.51 -2.36
N SER A 135 10.43 -17.38 -1.74
CA SER A 135 9.61 -16.79 -0.67
C SER A 135 8.26 -16.29 -1.20
N PHE A 136 8.24 -15.72 -2.38
CA PHE A 136 7.04 -15.20 -3.05
C PHE A 136 6.07 -16.34 -3.42
N ASP A 137 6.59 -17.49 -3.86
CA ASP A 137 5.76 -18.66 -4.17
C ASP A 137 5.01 -19.19 -2.93
N GLN A 138 5.54 -18.99 -1.71
CA GLN A 138 4.87 -19.40 -0.49
C GLN A 138 3.54 -18.64 -0.25
N LEU A 139 3.38 -17.45 -0.82
CA LEU A 139 2.12 -16.69 -0.76
C LEU A 139 0.95 -17.47 -1.39
N ARG A 140 1.19 -18.31 -2.40
CA ARG A 140 0.14 -19.11 -3.07
C ARG A 140 -0.60 -20.06 -2.13
N GLY A 141 0.04 -20.51 -1.06
CA GLY A 141 -0.56 -21.38 -0.05
C GLY A 141 -1.65 -20.72 0.79
N VAL A 142 -1.66 -19.38 0.84
CA VAL A 142 -2.61 -18.60 1.65
C VAL A 142 -4.00 -18.64 1.03
N LYS A 143 -5.02 -18.77 1.87
CA LYS A 143 -6.43 -18.72 1.45
C LYS A 143 -7.17 -17.69 2.28
N VAL A 144 -7.90 -16.82 1.57
CA VAL A 144 -8.76 -15.79 2.14
C VAL A 144 -10.06 -15.69 1.35
N ASP A 145 -11.12 -15.18 1.98
CA ASP A 145 -12.42 -15.01 1.32
C ASP A 145 -12.49 -13.74 0.47
N ARG A 146 -11.60 -12.79 0.71
CA ARG A 146 -11.53 -11.53 -0.03
C ARG A 146 -11.02 -11.77 -1.45
N THR A 147 -11.75 -11.30 -2.45
CA THR A 147 -11.37 -11.41 -3.87
C THR A 147 -10.82 -10.10 -4.41
N PHE A 148 -10.23 -10.14 -5.60
CA PHE A 148 -9.80 -8.92 -6.31
C PHE A 148 -10.92 -7.89 -6.49
N THR A 149 -12.17 -8.36 -6.74
CA THR A 149 -13.33 -7.45 -6.83
C THR A 149 -13.59 -6.72 -5.51
N HIS A 150 -13.48 -7.41 -4.38
CA HIS A 150 -13.59 -6.76 -3.07
C HIS A 150 -12.49 -5.73 -2.87
N TYR A 151 -11.24 -6.07 -3.22
CA TYR A 151 -10.11 -5.15 -3.15
C TYR A 151 -10.36 -3.86 -3.96
N ILE A 152 -10.81 -3.98 -5.22
CA ILE A 152 -11.10 -2.83 -6.09
C ILE A 152 -12.23 -1.96 -5.52
N ASN A 153 -13.30 -2.58 -5.04
CA ASN A 153 -14.42 -1.84 -4.44
C ASN A 153 -13.99 -1.06 -3.19
N ASP A 154 -13.20 -1.70 -2.33
CA ASP A 154 -12.67 -1.05 -1.13
C ASP A 154 -11.69 0.08 -1.49
N LEU A 155 -10.86 -0.12 -2.52
CA LEU A 155 -9.97 0.93 -3.03
C LEU A 155 -10.76 2.13 -3.50
N PHE A 156 -11.77 1.95 -4.34
CA PHE A 156 -12.61 3.04 -4.84
C PHE A 156 -13.41 3.72 -3.75
N SER A 157 -13.83 2.98 -2.73
CA SER A 157 -14.51 3.57 -1.57
C SER A 157 -13.58 4.45 -0.74
N ARG A 158 -12.34 4.01 -0.55
CA ARG A 158 -11.33 4.78 0.22
C ARG A 158 -10.76 5.95 -0.57
N CYS A 159 -10.57 5.78 -1.88
CA CYS A 159 -10.00 6.76 -2.78
C CYS A 159 -11.09 7.57 -3.52
N ASP A 160 -12.16 7.91 -2.85
CA ASP A 160 -13.22 8.74 -3.40
C ASP A 160 -13.02 10.20 -2.99
N ILE A 161 -12.64 11.04 -3.97
CA ILE A 161 -12.38 12.46 -3.73
C ILE A 161 -13.60 13.20 -3.16
N GLU A 162 -14.81 12.75 -3.47
CA GLU A 162 -16.05 13.37 -2.99
C GLU A 162 -16.34 13.06 -1.51
N GLN A 163 -15.61 12.09 -0.94
CA GLN A 163 -15.68 11.77 0.49
C GLN A 163 -14.65 12.53 1.34
N LEU A 164 -13.78 13.31 0.71
CA LEU A 164 -12.86 14.17 1.46
C LEU A 164 -13.63 15.22 2.26
N PRO A 165 -13.11 15.68 3.43
CA PRO A 165 -13.74 16.72 4.22
C PRO A 165 -14.01 17.99 3.41
N GLU A 166 -15.12 18.68 3.71
CA GLU A 166 -15.57 19.87 2.95
C GLU A 166 -14.51 20.98 2.87
N HIS A 167 -13.73 21.19 3.94
CA HIS A 167 -12.62 22.15 3.94
C HIS A 167 -11.47 21.74 3.03
N SER A 168 -11.20 20.42 2.91
CA SER A 168 -10.19 19.90 1.98
C SER A 168 -10.65 20.02 0.54
N LEU A 169 -11.93 19.74 0.26
CA LEU A 169 -12.52 19.94 -1.06
C LEU A 169 -12.50 21.42 -1.48
N ALA A 170 -12.77 22.34 -0.54
CA ALA A 170 -12.68 23.78 -0.80
C ALA A 170 -11.24 24.21 -1.15
N ALA A 171 -10.24 23.74 -0.38
CA ALA A 171 -8.84 24.02 -0.66
C ALA A 171 -8.40 23.47 -2.03
N ILE A 172 -8.85 22.26 -2.38
CA ILE A 172 -8.60 21.66 -3.69
C ILE A 172 -9.29 22.47 -4.82
N ALA A 173 -10.53 22.93 -4.61
CA ALA A 173 -11.31 23.65 -5.61
C ALA A 173 -10.68 25.00 -6.02
N ASP A 174 -9.93 25.63 -5.14
CA ASP A 174 -9.21 26.88 -5.41
C ASP A 174 -8.04 26.69 -6.41
N HIS A 175 -7.61 25.44 -6.66
CA HIS A 175 -6.60 25.13 -7.66
C HIS A 175 -7.23 24.81 -9.02
N SER A 176 -6.79 25.51 -10.08
CA SER A 176 -7.32 25.37 -11.45
C SER A 176 -7.29 23.95 -12.02
N ASN A 177 -6.48 23.07 -11.43
CA ASN A 177 -6.21 21.72 -11.93
C ASN A 177 -7.13 20.62 -11.36
N ILE A 178 -7.98 20.94 -10.37
CA ILE A 178 -8.81 19.93 -9.71
C ILE A 178 -9.80 19.23 -10.64
N ASN A 179 -10.42 19.97 -11.56
CA ASN A 179 -11.37 19.39 -12.51
C ASN A 179 -10.69 18.44 -13.49
N SER A 180 -9.45 18.72 -13.86
CA SER A 180 -8.63 17.82 -14.68
C SER A 180 -8.30 16.56 -13.91
N LEU A 181 -7.90 16.65 -12.63
CA LEU A 181 -7.62 15.50 -11.78
C LEU A 181 -8.87 14.64 -11.54
N ARG A 182 -10.03 15.24 -11.28
CA ARG A 182 -11.31 14.53 -11.19
C ARG A 182 -11.63 13.77 -12.46
N SER A 183 -11.43 14.40 -13.62
CA SER A 183 -11.67 13.76 -14.92
C SER A 183 -10.74 12.58 -15.14
N ILE A 184 -9.45 12.71 -14.79
CA ILE A 184 -8.46 11.63 -14.89
C ILE A 184 -8.85 10.48 -13.96
N LEU A 185 -9.18 10.75 -12.70
CA LEU A 185 -9.59 9.72 -11.75
C LEU A 185 -10.85 8.99 -12.23
N GLN A 186 -11.83 9.70 -12.80
CA GLN A 186 -13.03 9.06 -13.34
C GLN A 186 -12.74 8.19 -14.55
N ILE A 187 -11.86 8.61 -15.46
CA ILE A 187 -11.42 7.81 -16.61
C ILE A 187 -10.73 6.53 -16.12
N LEU A 188 -9.76 6.68 -15.21
CA LEU A 188 -9.04 5.55 -14.64
C LEU A 188 -9.97 4.56 -13.93
N LYS A 189 -10.90 5.07 -13.13
CA LYS A 189 -11.90 4.24 -12.45
C LYS A 189 -12.69 3.38 -13.43
N ASN A 190 -13.20 3.98 -14.49
CA ASN A 190 -13.96 3.27 -15.52
C ASN A 190 -13.11 2.20 -16.23
N GLU A 191 -11.86 2.51 -16.56
CA GLU A 191 -10.94 1.57 -17.20
C GLU A 191 -10.56 0.41 -16.28
N ILE A 192 -10.27 0.70 -15.01
CA ILE A 192 -9.97 -0.31 -13.98
C ILE A 192 -11.17 -1.23 -13.79
N GLU A 193 -12.38 -0.69 -13.68
CA GLU A 193 -13.61 -1.49 -13.59
C GLU A 193 -13.81 -2.41 -14.82
N TYR A 194 -13.53 -1.91 -16.01
CA TYR A 194 -13.62 -2.70 -17.23
C TYR A 194 -12.58 -3.84 -17.23
N LEU A 195 -11.30 -3.52 -16.95
CA LEU A 195 -10.21 -4.48 -16.94
C LEU A 195 -10.34 -5.52 -15.83
N SER A 196 -10.84 -5.13 -14.66
CA SER A 196 -11.04 -6.04 -13.52
C SER A 196 -12.03 -7.18 -13.76
N ARG A 197 -12.88 -7.06 -14.79
CA ARG A 197 -13.86 -8.10 -15.19
C ARG A 197 -13.29 -9.11 -16.17
N GLN A 198 -12.09 -8.91 -16.68
CA GLN A 198 -11.46 -9.78 -17.65
C GLN A 198 -11.04 -11.14 -17.04
N SER A 199 -10.80 -12.13 -17.90
CA SER A 199 -10.50 -13.50 -17.49
C SER A 199 -9.22 -13.63 -16.68
N PHE A 200 -8.19 -12.85 -17.00
CA PHE A 200 -6.91 -12.87 -16.27
C PHE A 200 -7.02 -12.42 -14.80
N CYS A 201 -8.11 -11.76 -14.42
CA CYS A 201 -8.40 -11.38 -13.04
C CYS A 201 -9.07 -12.49 -12.22
N LYS A 202 -9.48 -13.60 -12.85
CA LYS A 202 -10.28 -14.67 -12.23
C LYS A 202 -9.46 -15.81 -11.63
N THR A 203 -8.14 -15.68 -11.59
CA THR A 203 -7.26 -16.65 -10.91
C THR A 203 -7.45 -16.58 -9.41
N SER A 204 -7.06 -17.63 -8.70
CA SER A 204 -7.33 -17.80 -7.27
C SER A 204 -6.05 -18.00 -6.45
N ASP A 205 -4.97 -17.32 -6.83
CA ASP A 205 -3.76 -17.24 -6.03
C ASP A 205 -3.88 -16.10 -5.02
N PHE A 206 -3.17 -16.18 -3.92
CA PHE A 206 -3.13 -15.09 -2.97
C PHE A 206 -2.24 -13.96 -3.49
N CYS A 207 -2.75 -12.74 -3.43
CA CYS A 207 -2.03 -11.51 -3.71
C CYS A 207 -1.86 -10.70 -2.42
N HIS A 208 -0.69 -10.13 -2.22
CA HIS A 208 -0.39 -9.20 -1.13
C HIS A 208 -1.28 -7.94 -1.20
N GLY A 209 -1.59 -7.50 -2.43
CA GLY A 209 -2.43 -6.36 -2.72
C GLY A 209 -1.74 -5.00 -2.63
N LYS A 210 -0.54 -4.91 -2.06
CA LYS A 210 0.30 -3.71 -2.01
C LYS A 210 1.77 -4.08 -1.83
N LEU A 211 2.28 -4.95 -2.70
CA LEU A 211 3.66 -5.41 -2.64
C LEU A 211 4.60 -4.32 -3.17
N ASN A 212 5.24 -3.61 -2.27
CA ASN A 212 6.27 -2.62 -2.57
C ASN A 212 7.55 -2.94 -1.77
N THR A 213 8.62 -2.20 -2.03
CA THR A 213 9.93 -2.43 -1.42
C THR A 213 9.95 -2.26 0.10
N ASP A 214 9.06 -1.43 0.66
CA ASP A 214 8.95 -1.20 2.11
C ASP A 214 8.25 -2.36 2.83
N ASN A 215 7.44 -3.13 2.08
CA ASN A 215 6.68 -4.27 2.60
C ASN A 215 7.42 -5.61 2.48
N ILE A 216 8.66 -5.58 1.98
CA ILE A 216 9.52 -6.76 1.84
C ILE A 216 10.73 -6.60 2.76
N LEU A 217 10.85 -7.48 3.73
CA LEU A 217 11.97 -7.56 4.67
C LEU A 217 12.98 -8.59 4.20
N ILE A 218 14.27 -8.29 4.34
CA ILE A 218 15.38 -9.17 3.99
C ILE A 218 16.15 -9.51 5.27
N ARG A 219 16.29 -10.80 5.55
CA ARG A 219 17.15 -11.29 6.61
C ARG A 219 17.75 -12.65 6.26
N ASN A 220 19.07 -12.75 6.25
CA ASN A 220 19.79 -13.99 5.94
C ASN A 220 19.34 -14.65 4.61
N ASN A 221 19.20 -13.86 3.57
CA ASN A 221 18.67 -14.25 2.25
C ASN A 221 17.25 -14.85 2.28
N LEU A 222 16.49 -14.64 3.33
CA LEU A 222 15.08 -14.96 3.39
C LEU A 222 14.26 -13.67 3.28
N PHE A 223 13.31 -13.68 2.36
CA PHE A 223 12.36 -12.59 2.21
C PHE A 223 11.10 -12.87 3.04
N LYS A 224 10.66 -11.86 3.77
CA LYS A 224 9.40 -11.87 4.52
C LYS A 224 8.50 -10.75 4.06
N PHE A 225 7.21 -10.98 4.11
CA PHE A 225 6.19 -10.04 3.68
C PHE A 225 5.43 -9.48 4.88
N GLN A 226 5.30 -8.16 4.95
CA GLN A 226 4.57 -7.47 6.01
C GLN A 226 3.45 -6.58 5.44
N HIS A 227 2.57 -6.07 6.29
CA HIS A 227 1.43 -5.22 5.87
C HIS A 227 0.45 -5.94 4.93
N LEU A 228 0.05 -7.15 5.30
CA LEU A 228 -0.78 -8.06 4.50
C LEU A 228 -2.30 -7.76 4.58
N GLN A 229 -2.71 -6.68 5.22
CA GLN A 229 -4.11 -6.31 5.42
C GLN A 229 -4.90 -6.08 4.12
N ASN A 230 -4.20 -5.80 3.02
CA ASN A 230 -4.82 -5.62 1.71
C ASN A 230 -4.92 -6.93 0.90
N GLY A 231 -4.46 -8.06 1.46
CA GLY A 231 -4.41 -9.32 0.75
C GLY A 231 -5.76 -9.80 0.22
N TYR A 232 -5.75 -10.44 -0.95
CA TYR A 232 -6.93 -10.96 -1.63
C TYR A 232 -6.60 -12.14 -2.52
N MET A 233 -7.62 -12.87 -2.99
CA MET A 233 -7.46 -13.90 -4.01
C MET A 233 -7.57 -13.28 -5.41
N GLY A 234 -6.56 -13.49 -6.25
CA GLY A 234 -6.47 -12.90 -7.59
C GLY A 234 -5.33 -13.49 -8.41
N ASN A 235 -4.81 -12.73 -9.38
CA ASN A 235 -3.63 -13.11 -10.16
C ASN A 235 -2.37 -12.61 -9.48
N GLN A 236 -1.50 -13.51 -9.05
CA GLN A 236 -0.26 -13.17 -8.35
C GLN A 236 0.70 -12.29 -9.16
N LEU A 237 0.56 -12.26 -10.50
CA LEU A 237 1.30 -11.31 -11.34
C LEU A 237 0.97 -9.84 -11.02
N PHE A 238 -0.17 -9.56 -10.40
CA PHE A 238 -0.50 -8.21 -9.95
C PHE A 238 0.52 -7.68 -8.94
N ASP A 239 0.93 -8.52 -7.99
CA ASP A 239 1.93 -8.14 -7.00
C ASP A 239 3.30 -7.87 -7.64
N LEU A 240 3.73 -8.69 -8.59
CA LEU A 240 4.98 -8.46 -9.31
C LEU A 240 4.91 -7.19 -10.15
N CYS A 241 3.81 -6.96 -10.87
CA CYS A 241 3.61 -5.73 -11.62
C CYS A 241 3.65 -4.50 -10.69
N TYR A 242 2.94 -4.55 -9.56
CA TYR A 242 2.91 -3.45 -8.59
C TYR A 242 4.29 -3.15 -8.02
N LEU A 243 5.03 -4.20 -7.63
CA LEU A 243 6.40 -4.08 -7.13
C LEU A 243 7.31 -3.40 -8.15
N PHE A 244 7.31 -3.87 -9.39
CA PHE A 244 8.20 -3.36 -10.43
C PHE A 244 7.83 -1.95 -10.89
N ILE A 245 6.54 -1.61 -10.96
CA ILE A 245 6.07 -0.26 -11.20
C ILE A 245 6.58 0.67 -10.08
N ASN A 246 6.43 0.27 -8.82
CA ASN A 246 6.91 1.04 -7.67
C ASN A 246 8.44 1.24 -7.70
N MET A 247 9.18 0.24 -8.16
CA MET A 247 10.64 0.32 -8.35
C MET A 247 11.06 1.11 -9.60
N GLY A 248 10.15 1.38 -10.54
CA GLY A 248 10.47 2.01 -11.82
C GLY A 248 11.30 1.13 -12.75
N ILE A 249 11.10 -0.17 -12.71
CA ILE A 249 11.81 -1.13 -13.57
C ILE A 249 11.19 -1.12 -14.98
N PRO A 250 11.97 -1.01 -16.07
CA PRO A 250 11.45 -1.08 -17.43
C PRO A 250 10.70 -2.39 -17.71
N LEU A 251 9.62 -2.30 -18.50
CA LEU A 251 8.68 -3.40 -18.75
C LEU A 251 9.37 -4.66 -19.33
N GLU A 252 10.40 -4.53 -20.13
CA GLU A 252 11.15 -5.66 -20.69
C GLU A 252 11.84 -6.50 -19.61
N TYR A 253 12.46 -5.86 -18.60
CA TYR A 253 13.08 -6.55 -17.48
C TYR A 253 12.04 -7.16 -16.53
N GLN A 254 10.91 -6.47 -16.34
CA GLN A 254 9.80 -7.00 -15.57
C GLN A 254 9.29 -8.33 -16.16
N ARG A 255 9.12 -8.37 -17.50
CA ARG A 255 8.67 -9.58 -18.21
C ARG A 255 9.64 -10.74 -18.03
N GLN A 256 10.94 -10.47 -18.15
CA GLN A 256 11.94 -11.53 -17.98
C GLN A 256 11.89 -12.13 -16.59
N PHE A 257 11.88 -11.29 -15.56
CA PHE A 257 11.79 -11.75 -14.17
C PHE A 257 10.49 -12.54 -13.89
N ALA A 258 9.36 -12.06 -14.41
CA ALA A 258 8.09 -12.74 -14.24
C ALA A 258 8.02 -14.05 -15.06
N MET A 259 8.72 -14.15 -16.21
CA MET A 259 8.87 -15.42 -16.95
C MET A 259 9.66 -16.45 -16.12
N ASP A 260 10.75 -16.03 -15.49
CA ASP A 260 11.55 -16.91 -14.62
C ASP A 260 10.68 -17.48 -13.48
N TYR A 261 9.82 -16.63 -12.90
CA TYR A 261 8.84 -17.08 -11.90
C TYR A 261 7.84 -18.09 -12.47
N LYS A 262 7.20 -17.79 -13.58
CA LYS A 262 6.20 -18.68 -14.20
C LYS A 262 6.82 -19.98 -14.76
N ALA A 263 8.09 -19.97 -15.14
CA ALA A 263 8.79 -21.18 -15.59
C ALA A 263 8.93 -22.23 -14.48
N LEU A 264 8.68 -21.88 -13.21
CA LEU A 264 8.59 -22.85 -12.11
C LEU A 264 7.33 -23.73 -12.18
N PHE A 265 6.36 -23.39 -13.05
CA PHE A 265 5.09 -24.14 -13.17
C PHE A 265 5.06 -25.05 -14.40
N PRO A 266 4.50 -26.27 -14.27
CA PRO A 266 4.58 -27.30 -15.31
C PRO A 266 3.84 -26.93 -16.63
N ASP A 267 2.82 -26.07 -16.58
CA ASP A 267 1.99 -25.70 -17.73
C ASP A 267 2.38 -24.34 -18.33
N PHE A 268 3.65 -23.94 -18.19
CA PHE A 268 4.13 -22.66 -18.70
C PHE A 268 4.13 -22.60 -20.23
N ASN A 269 3.42 -21.60 -20.78
CA ASN A 269 3.44 -21.22 -22.18
C ASN A 269 3.88 -19.77 -22.30
N GLN A 270 5.01 -19.53 -22.96
CA GLN A 270 5.65 -18.22 -23.02
C GLN A 270 4.80 -17.17 -23.74
N GLU A 271 4.15 -17.52 -24.86
CA GLU A 271 3.34 -16.54 -25.64
C GLU A 271 2.11 -16.11 -24.83
N GLN A 272 1.39 -17.08 -24.32
CA GLN A 272 0.21 -16.81 -23.47
C GLN A 272 0.60 -16.01 -22.21
N PHE A 273 1.76 -16.31 -21.63
CA PHE A 273 2.26 -15.60 -20.47
C PHE A 273 2.55 -14.13 -20.76
N ILE A 274 3.17 -13.81 -21.90
CA ILE A 274 3.46 -12.42 -22.28
C ILE A 274 2.17 -11.61 -22.42
N GLU A 275 1.12 -12.18 -23.04
CA GLU A 275 -0.19 -11.55 -23.16
C GLU A 275 -0.85 -11.33 -21.79
N GLU A 276 -0.80 -12.34 -20.92
CA GLU A 276 -1.31 -12.26 -19.55
C GLU A 276 -0.58 -11.18 -18.74
N TYR A 277 0.77 -11.19 -18.79
CA TYR A 277 1.58 -10.20 -18.09
C TYR A 277 1.29 -8.76 -18.56
N ASN A 278 1.19 -8.55 -19.86
CA ASN A 278 0.83 -7.24 -20.42
C ASN A 278 -0.55 -6.78 -19.94
N SER A 279 -1.51 -7.70 -19.84
CA SER A 279 -2.86 -7.40 -19.34
C SER A 279 -2.82 -7.04 -17.85
N CYS A 280 -2.08 -7.79 -17.05
CA CYS A 280 -1.85 -7.50 -15.63
C CYS A 280 -1.16 -6.15 -15.44
N PHE A 281 -0.11 -5.89 -16.21
CA PHE A 281 0.62 -4.61 -16.16
C PHE A 281 -0.29 -3.43 -16.52
N ASN A 282 -1.07 -3.55 -17.58
CA ASN A 282 -2.03 -2.52 -18.00
C ASN A 282 -3.06 -2.17 -16.92
N LEU A 283 -3.52 -3.16 -16.17
CA LEU A 283 -4.42 -2.93 -15.04
C LEU A 283 -3.68 -2.29 -13.86
N MET A 284 -2.51 -2.84 -13.49
CA MET A 284 -1.78 -2.41 -12.29
C MET A 284 -1.18 -1.01 -12.43
N ILE A 285 -0.74 -0.60 -13.61
CA ILE A 285 -0.25 0.77 -13.82
C ILE A 285 -1.39 1.80 -13.65
N ARG A 286 -2.61 1.48 -14.07
CA ARG A 286 -3.77 2.35 -13.85
C ARG A 286 -4.14 2.44 -12.37
N LEU A 287 -4.14 1.32 -11.67
CA LEU A 287 -4.36 1.29 -10.23
C LEU A 287 -3.29 2.12 -9.49
N PHE A 288 -2.04 1.92 -9.85
CA PHE A 288 -0.92 2.69 -9.28
C PHE A 288 -1.09 4.20 -9.49
N VAL A 289 -1.44 4.63 -10.71
CA VAL A 289 -1.67 6.05 -11.01
C VAL A 289 -2.87 6.58 -10.23
N TYR A 290 -3.97 5.82 -10.19
CA TYR A 290 -5.17 6.19 -9.44
C TYR A 290 -4.87 6.42 -7.95
N GLU A 291 -4.20 5.45 -7.31
CA GLU A 291 -3.78 5.57 -5.91
C GLU A 291 -2.80 6.74 -5.71
N THR A 292 -1.83 6.90 -6.62
CA THR A 292 -0.83 7.96 -6.51
C THR A 292 -1.44 9.34 -6.58
N ILE A 293 -2.36 9.59 -7.52
CA ILE A 293 -3.07 10.87 -7.63
C ILE A 293 -3.88 11.13 -6.36
N PHE A 294 -4.62 10.13 -5.88
CA PHE A 294 -5.43 10.30 -4.68
C PHE A 294 -4.57 10.57 -3.44
N ASN A 295 -3.51 9.79 -3.23
CA ASN A 295 -2.58 9.98 -2.11
C ASN A 295 -1.89 11.35 -2.19
N TYR A 296 -1.52 11.80 -3.38
CA TYR A 296 -0.97 13.14 -3.60
C TYR A 296 -1.95 14.23 -3.16
N LEU A 297 -3.22 14.12 -3.55
CA LEU A 297 -4.26 15.05 -3.11
C LEU A 297 -4.41 15.05 -1.59
N CYS A 298 -4.42 13.87 -0.97
CA CYS A 298 -4.50 13.74 0.48
C CYS A 298 -3.28 14.38 1.18
N GLU A 299 -2.05 14.08 0.73
CA GLU A 299 -0.83 14.62 1.34
C GLU A 299 -0.74 16.14 1.26
N ILE A 300 -1.13 16.74 0.14
CA ILE A 300 -1.08 18.21 -0.01
C ILE A 300 -2.15 18.91 0.82
N TYR A 301 -3.38 18.41 0.78
CA TYR A 301 -4.53 19.15 1.31
C TYR A 301 -4.93 18.75 2.72
N LEU A 302 -4.59 17.54 3.15
CA LEU A 302 -4.89 17.10 4.51
C LEU A 302 -3.73 17.32 5.48
N TYR A 303 -2.49 17.22 5.00
CA TYR A 303 -1.29 17.24 5.87
C TYR A 303 -0.51 18.57 5.82
N GLU A 304 -1.02 19.61 5.14
CA GLU A 304 -0.41 20.93 5.08
C GLU A 304 1.13 20.89 4.92
N SER A 305 1.61 20.22 3.89
CA SER A 305 3.05 20.15 3.55
C SER A 305 4.00 19.56 4.61
N SER A 306 3.51 18.91 5.66
CA SER A 306 4.37 18.37 6.72
C SER A 306 5.26 17.19 6.31
N ARG A 307 5.10 16.64 5.09
CA ARG A 307 5.82 15.44 4.61
C ARG A 307 6.42 15.59 3.20
N PRO A 308 7.30 16.56 2.96
CA PRO A 308 7.86 16.79 1.63
C PRO A 308 8.60 15.56 1.06
N ALA A 309 9.28 14.77 1.90
CA ALA A 309 9.97 13.56 1.48
C ALA A 309 9.04 12.50 0.88
N LYS A 310 7.82 12.36 1.42
CA LYS A 310 6.82 11.40 0.92
C LYS A 310 6.26 11.84 -0.43
N ILE A 311 5.99 13.13 -0.59
CA ILE A 311 5.57 13.72 -1.87
C ILE A 311 6.67 13.54 -2.92
N LEU A 312 7.91 13.87 -2.59
CA LEU A 312 9.06 13.69 -3.49
C LEU A 312 9.25 12.23 -3.91
N HIS A 313 9.06 11.28 -2.99
CA HIS A 313 9.10 9.86 -3.32
C HIS A 313 8.02 9.49 -4.34
N MET A 314 6.76 9.89 -4.10
CA MET A 314 5.64 9.64 -5.03
C MET A 314 5.91 10.22 -6.42
N VAL A 315 6.38 11.47 -6.48
CA VAL A 315 6.78 12.14 -7.72
C VAL A 315 7.88 11.35 -8.43
N SER A 316 8.92 10.93 -7.71
CA SER A 316 10.05 10.20 -8.29
C SER A 316 9.66 8.85 -8.88
N VAL A 317 8.74 8.14 -8.24
CA VAL A 317 8.20 6.87 -8.73
C VAL A 317 7.35 7.11 -9.99
N PHE A 318 6.55 8.17 -9.99
CA PHE A 318 5.74 8.55 -11.14
C PHE A 318 6.61 8.88 -12.36
N LEU A 319 7.64 9.70 -12.19
CA LEU A 319 8.57 10.09 -13.26
C LEU A 319 9.33 8.89 -13.83
N ARG A 320 9.73 7.93 -12.98
CA ARG A 320 10.39 6.69 -13.45
C ARG A 320 9.51 5.83 -14.35
N ASN A 321 8.19 5.98 -14.28
CA ASN A 321 7.23 5.26 -15.10
C ASN A 321 6.70 6.09 -16.28
N GLU A 322 7.28 7.25 -16.59
CA GLU A 322 6.78 8.16 -17.64
C GLU A 322 6.61 7.46 -19.00
N GLU A 323 7.59 6.66 -19.42
CA GLU A 323 7.48 5.89 -20.66
C GLU A 323 6.31 4.91 -20.66
N ALA A 324 6.14 4.18 -19.56
CA ALA A 324 5.02 3.25 -19.39
C ALA A 324 3.66 3.96 -19.38
N LEU A 325 3.59 5.13 -18.77
CA LEU A 325 2.38 5.97 -18.75
C LEU A 325 2.04 6.51 -20.15
N ALA A 326 3.05 6.90 -20.92
CA ALA A 326 2.89 7.38 -22.29
C ALA A 326 2.35 6.29 -23.23
N MET A 327 2.57 5.01 -22.92
CA MET A 327 2.04 3.87 -23.68
C MET A 327 0.53 3.62 -23.43
N ILE A 328 -0.07 4.25 -22.42
CA ILE A 328 -1.49 4.13 -22.11
C ILE A 328 -2.26 5.25 -22.82
N PRO A 329 -3.08 4.94 -23.87
CA PRO A 329 -3.68 5.99 -24.70
C PRO A 329 -4.53 7.00 -23.90
N SER A 330 -5.24 6.55 -22.87
CA SER A 330 -6.06 7.41 -22.02
C SER A 330 -5.25 8.32 -21.08
N LEU A 331 -4.02 7.94 -20.76
CA LEU A 331 -3.12 8.70 -19.88
C LEU A 331 -2.12 9.54 -20.66
N SER A 332 -1.78 9.18 -21.90
CA SER A 332 -0.75 9.84 -22.69
C SER A 332 -1.00 11.34 -22.84
N GLN A 333 -2.25 11.75 -23.03
CA GLN A 333 -2.65 13.15 -23.10
C GLN A 333 -2.52 13.90 -21.77
N TYR A 334 -2.53 13.19 -20.64
CA TYR A 334 -2.43 13.77 -19.32
C TYR A 334 -1.03 13.64 -18.70
N THR A 335 -0.14 12.84 -19.30
CA THR A 335 1.22 12.63 -18.76
C THR A 335 1.94 13.97 -18.62
N THR A 336 1.91 14.82 -19.66
CA THR A 336 2.52 16.15 -19.62
C THR A 336 1.91 17.03 -18.54
N PHE A 337 0.58 16.99 -18.39
CA PHE A 337 -0.13 17.74 -17.35
C PHE A 337 0.24 17.26 -15.95
N LEU A 338 0.22 15.95 -15.71
CA LEU A 338 0.58 15.36 -14.42
C LEU A 338 2.03 15.67 -14.04
N VAL A 339 2.95 15.59 -15.00
CA VAL A 339 4.38 15.86 -14.77
C VAL A 339 4.64 17.36 -14.60
N ARG A 340 4.23 18.20 -15.58
CA ARG A 340 4.54 19.64 -15.59
C ARG A 340 3.75 20.46 -14.60
N ASP A 341 2.43 20.25 -14.57
CA ASP A 341 1.55 21.16 -13.86
C ASP A 341 1.32 20.75 -12.40
N ILE A 342 1.57 19.48 -12.09
CA ILE A 342 1.36 18.96 -10.73
C ILE A 342 2.68 18.62 -10.05
N MET A 343 3.59 17.90 -10.74
CA MET A 343 4.81 17.35 -10.12
C MET A 343 6.00 18.31 -10.11
N GLU A 344 6.27 19.02 -11.22
CA GLU A 344 7.40 19.96 -11.33
C GLU A 344 7.33 21.15 -10.34
N PRO A 345 6.16 21.77 -10.08
CA PRO A 345 6.08 22.88 -9.13
C PRO A 345 6.50 22.51 -7.71
N LEU A 346 6.36 21.22 -7.32
CA LEU A 346 6.73 20.74 -6.00
C LEU A 346 8.25 20.60 -5.83
N ILE A 347 8.95 20.28 -6.92
CA ILE A 347 10.41 20.16 -6.92
C ILE A 347 11.06 21.56 -6.88
N GLY A 348 10.36 22.58 -7.40
CA GLY A 348 10.85 23.95 -7.49
C GLY A 348 10.65 24.82 -6.23
N SER A 349 9.76 24.44 -5.32
CA SER A 349 9.44 25.22 -4.13
C SER A 349 10.53 25.19 -3.03
N ASP A 350 11.46 24.24 -3.07
CA ASP A 350 12.58 24.14 -2.13
C ASP A 350 13.76 25.09 -2.45
N LYS A 351 13.60 26.03 -3.38
CA LYS A 351 14.66 26.98 -3.78
C LYS A 351 14.45 28.41 -3.26
N ASN A 352 13.54 28.67 -2.34
CA ASN A 352 13.38 30.00 -1.72
C ASN A 352 13.51 29.95 -0.21
#